data_7e1c25d0941a83fd376c01bc0c61d63d
#
_entry.id   7e1c25d0941a83fd376c01bc0c61d63d
#
_cell.length_a   1.000
_cell.length_b   1.000
_cell.length_c   1.000
_cell.angle_alpha   90.00
_cell.angle_beta   90.00
_cell.angle_gamma   90.00
#
_symmetry.space_group_name_H-M   'P 1'
#
loop_
_entity.id
_entity.type
_entity.pdbx_description
1 polymer ?
#
loop_
_entity_poly.entity_id
_entity_poly.type
_entity_poly.pdbx_seq_one_letter_code
_entity_poly.pdbx_strand_id
1 'polypeptide(L)'
;MRYEIQGRNFPVVICQLENGERMITEKGSMVWMSPNVQMETKGGGLGKMFSKAFSGESMFQNIYTARGGPGMIAFGSSFPGEIRPITIAPGREMILQKSAFLAADPGVELSIHFSKKLGAGLFGGEGFIMQRLSGSGTAFVEIDGDLIEYDLQPGQKIIVDTGNVAGFTAGVQMDIQTVPGAKNMLFGGEGIFNTVLTGPGKVWLQTMPISSVASAIRPYIPTGNS
;
A
#
# COMPACT_ATOMS: atom_id res chain seq x y z
N MET A 1 -4.37 0.00 -21.64
CA MET A 1 -5.12 0.95 -20.78
C MET A 1 -4.46 2.33 -20.84
N ARG A 2 -5.24 3.43 -20.92
CA ARG A 2 -4.77 4.82 -20.76
C ARG A 2 -5.25 5.31 -19.39
N TYR A 3 -4.50 6.19 -18.74
CA TYR A 3 -4.88 6.73 -17.44
C TYR A 3 -4.53 8.21 -17.32
N GLU A 4 -5.19 8.88 -16.38
CA GLU A 4 -4.94 10.26 -16.00
C GLU A 4 -5.05 10.36 -14.46
N ILE A 5 -4.15 11.11 -13.82
CA ILE A 5 -4.22 11.41 -12.40
C ILE A 5 -4.73 12.83 -12.23
N GLN A 6 -5.86 12.99 -11.54
CA GLN A 6 -6.49 14.27 -11.24
C GLN A 6 -6.54 14.52 -9.74
N GLY A 7 -6.61 15.78 -9.34
CA GLY A 7 -6.53 16.22 -7.95
C GLY A 7 -5.10 16.53 -7.51
N ARG A 8 -4.98 17.26 -6.40
CA ARG A 8 -3.68 17.62 -5.80
C ARG A 8 -3.43 16.82 -4.55
N ASN A 9 -4.09 17.20 -3.45
CA ASN A 9 -3.91 16.56 -2.14
C ASN A 9 -4.85 15.36 -1.91
N PHE A 10 -5.87 15.20 -2.74
CA PHE A 10 -6.83 14.09 -2.74
C PHE A 10 -6.95 13.54 -4.16
N PRO A 11 -5.90 12.89 -4.66
CA PRO A 11 -5.84 12.48 -6.04
C PRO A 11 -6.73 11.26 -6.32
N VAL A 12 -7.14 11.18 -7.58
CA VAL A 12 -7.76 9.99 -8.17
C VAL A 12 -7.01 9.64 -9.45
N VAL A 13 -6.84 8.36 -9.72
CA VAL A 13 -6.43 7.86 -11.02
C VAL A 13 -7.64 7.39 -11.79
N ILE A 14 -7.85 7.94 -12.98
CA ILE A 14 -8.94 7.59 -13.88
C ILE A 14 -8.38 6.74 -15.00
N CYS A 15 -8.79 5.47 -15.06
CA CYS A 15 -8.36 4.51 -16.06
C CYS A 15 -9.43 4.37 -17.16
N GLN A 16 -9.04 4.56 -18.42
CA GLN A 16 -9.85 4.30 -19.60
C GLN A 16 -9.58 2.87 -20.07
N LEU A 17 -10.61 2.04 -20.05
CA LEU A 17 -10.54 0.64 -20.39
C LEU A 17 -11.21 0.39 -21.75
N GLU A 18 -10.53 -0.30 -22.64
CA GLU A 18 -11.17 -0.86 -23.84
C GLU A 18 -12.02 -2.07 -23.45
N ASN A 19 -12.90 -2.52 -24.37
CA ASN A 19 -13.74 -3.69 -24.13
C ASN A 19 -12.89 -4.92 -23.78
N GLY A 20 -13.16 -5.52 -22.61
CA GLY A 20 -12.42 -6.66 -22.08
C GLY A 20 -11.16 -6.31 -21.27
N GLU A 21 -10.70 -5.07 -21.29
CA GLU A 21 -9.61 -4.64 -20.40
C GLU A 21 -10.04 -4.67 -18.92
N ARG A 22 -9.06 -4.88 -18.05
CA ARG A 22 -9.29 -5.12 -16.63
C ARG A 22 -8.34 -4.34 -15.75
N MET A 23 -8.80 -4.03 -14.54
CA MET A 23 -7.99 -3.53 -13.43
C MET A 23 -8.19 -4.42 -12.21
N ILE A 24 -7.16 -4.52 -11.37
CA ILE A 24 -7.22 -5.23 -10.09
C ILE A 24 -6.98 -4.27 -8.93
N THR A 25 -7.62 -4.53 -7.78
CA THR A 25 -7.34 -3.88 -6.50
C THR A 25 -7.61 -4.85 -5.35
N GLU A 26 -6.97 -4.65 -4.21
CA GLU A 26 -7.21 -5.47 -3.01
C GLU A 26 -8.27 -4.88 -2.07
N LYS A 27 -8.46 -3.57 -2.09
CA LYS A 27 -9.42 -2.85 -1.25
C LYS A 27 -10.45 -2.11 -2.09
N GLY A 28 -11.49 -1.61 -1.46
CA GLY A 28 -12.52 -0.78 -2.07
C GLY A 28 -12.04 0.62 -2.41
N SER A 29 -10.97 0.73 -3.19
CA SER A 29 -10.42 2.01 -3.67
C SER A 29 -11.18 2.61 -4.85
N MET A 30 -12.13 1.86 -5.45
CA MET A 30 -12.98 2.36 -6.52
C MET A 30 -13.90 3.47 -6.00
N VAL A 31 -13.88 4.62 -6.67
CA VAL A 31 -14.69 5.80 -6.32
C VAL A 31 -15.90 5.95 -7.25
N TRP A 32 -15.69 5.82 -8.56
CA TRP A 32 -16.74 5.77 -9.57
C TRP A 32 -16.31 4.94 -10.77
N MET A 33 -17.27 4.48 -11.55
CA MET A 33 -17.04 3.74 -12.79
C MET A 33 -18.20 3.89 -13.75
N SER A 34 -17.98 3.62 -15.04
CA SER A 34 -19.02 3.53 -16.06
C SER A 34 -19.94 2.34 -15.78
N PRO A 35 -21.24 2.43 -16.14
CA PRO A 35 -22.22 1.36 -15.88
C PRO A 35 -21.86 0.00 -16.52
N ASN A 36 -21.08 0.00 -17.58
CA ASN A 36 -20.61 -1.19 -18.29
C ASN A 36 -19.32 -1.79 -17.72
N VAL A 37 -18.76 -1.25 -16.66
CA VAL A 37 -17.65 -1.87 -15.91
C VAL A 37 -18.24 -2.78 -14.84
N GLN A 38 -17.86 -4.05 -14.88
CA GLN A 38 -18.34 -5.07 -13.95
C GLN A 38 -17.27 -5.47 -12.96
N MET A 39 -17.64 -5.60 -11.68
CA MET A 39 -16.76 -6.04 -10.62
C MET A 39 -16.98 -7.52 -10.31
N GLU A 40 -15.88 -8.25 -10.20
CA GLU A 40 -15.84 -9.63 -9.71
C GLU A 40 -14.83 -9.70 -8.55
N THR A 41 -15.21 -10.31 -7.42
CA THR A 41 -14.26 -10.55 -6.32
C THR A 41 -13.70 -11.95 -6.44
N LYS A 42 -12.38 -12.06 -6.63
CA LYS A 42 -11.66 -13.32 -6.49
C LYS A 42 -11.19 -13.47 -5.04
N GLY A 43 -11.85 -14.36 -4.33
CA GLY A 43 -11.46 -14.81 -2.99
C GLY A 43 -11.70 -16.31 -2.90
N GLY A 44 -10.87 -17.05 -2.16
CA GLY A 44 -11.04 -18.49 -1.98
C GLY A 44 -12.43 -18.81 -1.47
N GLY A 45 -13.12 -19.82 -2.07
CA GLY A 45 -14.43 -20.30 -1.62
C GLY A 45 -14.43 -20.54 -0.11
N LEU A 46 -15.61 -20.42 0.52
CA LEU A 46 -15.83 -20.47 1.97
C LEU A 46 -15.02 -21.55 2.73
N GLY A 47 -14.75 -22.71 2.12
CA GLY A 47 -13.96 -23.79 2.71
C GLY A 47 -12.43 -23.61 2.65
N LYS A 48 -11.91 -22.76 1.76
CA LYS A 48 -10.48 -22.42 1.65
C LYS A 48 -10.12 -21.14 2.40
N MET A 49 -11.11 -20.32 2.79
CA MET A 49 -10.90 -19.09 3.56
C MET A 49 -10.23 -19.35 4.92
N PHE A 50 -10.69 -20.38 5.63
CA PHE A 50 -10.18 -20.68 6.98
C PHE A 50 -8.73 -21.21 6.98
N SER A 51 -8.32 -21.98 5.98
CA SER A 51 -6.95 -22.50 5.90
C SER A 51 -5.93 -21.48 5.40
N LYS A 52 -6.33 -20.53 4.55
CA LYS A 52 -5.46 -19.47 4.03
C LYS A 52 -5.36 -18.26 4.96
N ALA A 53 -6.40 -17.95 5.75
CA ALA A 53 -6.34 -16.88 6.75
C ALA A 53 -5.25 -17.13 7.82
N PHE A 54 -4.90 -18.40 8.05
CA PHE A 54 -3.83 -18.79 8.99
C PHE A 54 -2.42 -18.70 8.37
N SER A 55 -2.30 -18.79 7.03
CA SER A 55 -1.02 -18.67 6.30
C SER A 55 -0.70 -17.25 5.80
N GLY A 56 -1.59 -16.28 6.05
CA GLY A 56 -1.39 -14.89 5.59
C GLY A 56 -1.58 -14.66 4.08
N GLU A 57 -2.07 -15.68 3.33
CA GLU A 57 -2.14 -15.65 1.87
C GLU A 57 -3.53 -15.31 1.28
N SER A 58 -4.54 -14.94 2.10
CA SER A 58 -5.83 -14.58 1.54
C SER A 58 -5.88 -13.09 1.19
N MET A 59 -5.35 -12.78 0.02
CA MET A 59 -5.55 -11.46 -0.58
C MET A 59 -6.83 -11.53 -1.42
N PHE A 60 -7.88 -10.84 -0.96
CA PHE A 60 -9.08 -10.63 -1.76
C PHE A 60 -8.75 -9.62 -2.85
N GLN A 61 -8.88 -10.04 -4.10
CA GLN A 61 -8.75 -9.14 -5.25
C GLN A 61 -10.12 -8.86 -5.85
N ASN A 62 -10.43 -7.59 -6.03
CA ASN A 62 -11.51 -7.15 -6.89
C ASN A 62 -10.96 -6.93 -8.29
N ILE A 63 -11.65 -7.50 -9.28
CA ILE A 63 -11.33 -7.36 -10.69
C ILE A 63 -12.45 -6.59 -11.35
N TYR A 64 -12.10 -5.50 -11.99
CA TYR A 64 -13.00 -4.65 -12.75
C TYR A 64 -12.78 -4.86 -14.24
N THR A 65 -13.84 -5.18 -15.00
CA THR A 65 -13.76 -5.50 -16.43
C THR A 65 -14.74 -4.62 -17.21
N ALA A 66 -14.27 -3.90 -18.23
CA ALA A 66 -15.15 -3.22 -19.18
C ALA A 66 -15.81 -4.25 -20.12
N ARG A 67 -17.15 -4.23 -20.23
CA ARG A 67 -17.91 -5.18 -21.06
C ARG A 67 -18.88 -4.45 -22.00
N GLY A 68 -18.97 -4.94 -23.23
CA GLY A 68 -19.91 -4.40 -24.24
C GLY A 68 -19.48 -3.05 -24.85
N GLY A 69 -18.24 -2.64 -24.60
CA GLY A 69 -17.65 -1.40 -25.11
C GLY A 69 -16.60 -0.82 -24.18
N PRO A 70 -15.96 0.30 -24.55
CA PRO A 70 -15.03 0.99 -23.67
C PRO A 70 -15.74 1.55 -22.44
N GLY A 71 -15.02 1.59 -21.32
CA GLY A 71 -15.51 2.09 -20.02
C GLY A 71 -14.42 2.82 -19.27
N MET A 72 -14.82 3.49 -18.21
CA MET A 72 -13.92 4.22 -17.33
C MET A 72 -14.08 3.74 -15.89
N ILE A 73 -12.97 3.70 -15.14
CA ILE A 73 -12.98 3.46 -13.70
C ILE A 73 -11.99 4.39 -13.01
N ALA A 74 -12.38 4.92 -11.85
CA ALA A 74 -11.53 5.77 -11.03
C ALA A 74 -11.24 5.12 -9.69
N PHE A 75 -9.97 5.17 -9.28
CA PHE A 75 -9.49 4.77 -7.96
C PHE A 75 -8.98 5.99 -7.22
N GLY A 76 -9.43 6.18 -5.99
CA GLY A 76 -9.07 7.31 -5.15
C GLY A 76 -8.13 6.93 -4.03
N SER A 77 -7.22 7.83 -3.69
CA SER A 77 -6.40 7.70 -2.49
C SER A 77 -7.28 7.71 -1.23
N SER A 78 -6.92 6.89 -0.26
CA SER A 78 -7.66 6.78 1.00
C SER A 78 -7.32 7.89 2.00
N PHE A 79 -6.20 8.59 1.77
CA PHE A 79 -5.68 9.65 2.62
C PHE A 79 -5.09 10.79 1.75
N PRO A 80 -4.99 12.03 2.29
CA PRO A 80 -4.33 13.14 1.57
C PRO A 80 -2.88 12.80 1.20
N GLY A 81 -2.52 13.00 -0.06
CA GLY A 81 -1.18 12.68 -0.53
C GLY A 81 -1.07 12.62 -2.05
N GLU A 82 -0.34 11.64 -2.55
CA GLU A 82 -0.05 11.49 -3.97
C GLU A 82 -0.42 10.09 -4.49
N ILE A 83 -0.73 10.00 -5.78
CA ILE A 83 -0.77 8.72 -6.51
C ILE A 83 0.42 8.67 -7.46
N ARG A 84 1.22 7.60 -7.35
CA ARG A 84 2.37 7.34 -8.22
C ARG A 84 2.14 6.14 -9.12
N PRO A 85 2.18 6.32 -10.45
CA PRO A 85 2.21 5.19 -11.38
C PRO A 85 3.61 4.60 -11.40
N ILE A 86 3.70 3.27 -11.33
CA ILE A 86 4.96 2.52 -11.45
C ILE A 86 4.84 1.45 -12.52
N THR A 87 5.91 1.27 -13.29
CA THR A 87 6.01 0.18 -14.26
C THR A 87 6.67 -1.02 -13.60
N ILE A 88 5.94 -2.11 -13.46
CA ILE A 88 6.43 -3.40 -13.00
C ILE A 88 6.84 -4.24 -14.21
N ALA A 89 8.02 -4.83 -14.14
CA ALA A 89 8.56 -5.73 -15.14
C ALA A 89 9.59 -6.68 -14.50
N PRO A 90 9.99 -7.78 -15.13
CA PRO A 90 11.08 -8.61 -14.65
C PRO A 90 12.34 -7.78 -14.34
N GLY A 91 12.87 -7.92 -13.13
CA GLY A 91 13.99 -7.12 -12.62
C GLY A 91 13.65 -5.68 -12.18
N ARG A 92 12.38 -5.28 -12.26
CA ARG A 92 11.86 -3.98 -11.81
C ARG A 92 10.72 -4.16 -10.81
N GLU A 93 10.96 -5.02 -9.86
CA GLU A 93 10.02 -5.31 -8.78
C GLU A 93 10.08 -4.25 -7.69
N MET A 94 8.93 -3.96 -7.06
CA MET A 94 8.82 -3.07 -5.92
C MET A 94 8.29 -3.81 -4.71
N ILE A 95 8.78 -3.45 -3.54
CA ILE A 95 8.24 -3.87 -2.25
C ILE A 95 7.56 -2.64 -1.65
N LEU A 96 6.26 -2.71 -1.40
CA LEU A 96 5.43 -1.61 -0.93
C LEU A 96 4.75 -1.99 0.39
N GLN A 97 4.49 -1.00 1.24
CA GLN A 97 3.56 -1.19 2.34
C GLN A 97 2.19 -1.60 1.78
N LYS A 98 1.53 -2.58 2.39
CA LYS A 98 0.25 -3.12 1.89
C LYS A 98 -0.80 -2.03 1.67
N SER A 99 -0.85 -1.04 2.56
CA SER A 99 -1.77 0.10 2.44
C SER A 99 -1.48 1.03 1.27
N ALA A 100 -0.25 1.01 0.76
CA ALA A 100 0.14 1.85 -0.37
C ALA A 100 -0.31 1.30 -1.75
N PHE A 101 -0.72 0.04 -1.85
CA PHE A 101 -1.24 -0.51 -3.11
C PHE A 101 -2.66 -0.01 -3.38
N LEU A 102 -2.86 0.67 -4.51
CA LEU A 102 -4.15 1.24 -4.90
C LEU A 102 -4.86 0.38 -5.96
N ALA A 103 -4.23 0.20 -7.11
CA ALA A 103 -4.76 -0.60 -8.23
C ALA A 103 -3.62 -0.98 -9.19
N ALA A 104 -3.84 -1.98 -10.05
CA ALA A 104 -2.88 -2.36 -11.09
C ALA A 104 -3.52 -3.02 -12.31
N ASP A 105 -2.73 -3.12 -13.40
CA ASP A 105 -3.00 -4.04 -14.50
C ASP A 105 -3.04 -5.49 -14.00
N PRO A 106 -3.85 -6.39 -14.59
CA PRO A 106 -3.98 -7.78 -14.13
C PRO A 106 -2.72 -8.65 -14.32
N GLY A 107 -1.71 -8.15 -15.01
CA GLY A 107 -0.39 -8.80 -15.14
C GLY A 107 0.55 -8.52 -13.97
N VAL A 108 0.15 -7.66 -13.03
CA VAL A 108 0.89 -7.41 -11.78
C VAL A 108 0.43 -8.41 -10.73
N GLU A 109 1.40 -9.09 -10.14
CA GLU A 109 1.21 -10.09 -9.10
C GLU A 109 1.62 -9.52 -7.74
N LEU A 110 0.79 -9.75 -6.72
CA LEU A 110 1.04 -9.32 -5.34
C LEU A 110 1.34 -10.55 -4.47
N SER A 111 2.41 -10.47 -3.67
CA SER A 111 2.76 -11.48 -2.68
C SER A 111 3.27 -10.84 -1.40
N ILE A 112 3.09 -11.49 -0.26
CA ILE A 112 3.65 -11.00 1.01
C ILE A 112 5.16 -11.16 0.97
N HIS A 113 5.88 -10.04 1.12
CA HIS A 113 7.33 -10.01 1.25
C HIS A 113 7.76 -10.09 2.73
N PHE A 114 7.04 -9.38 3.60
CA PHE A 114 7.33 -9.32 5.03
C PHE A 114 6.03 -9.04 5.81
N SER A 115 5.88 -9.68 6.96
CA SER A 115 4.75 -9.44 7.86
C SER A 115 5.20 -9.53 9.31
N LYS A 116 4.92 -8.51 10.12
CA LYS A 116 5.23 -8.48 11.56
C LYS A 116 4.12 -7.77 12.33
N LYS A 117 3.62 -8.40 13.37
CA LYS A 117 2.69 -7.75 14.31
C LYS A 117 3.48 -6.81 15.22
N LEU A 118 3.35 -5.52 15.01
CA LEU A 118 4.05 -4.45 15.74
C LEU A 118 3.08 -3.77 16.73
N GLY A 119 2.63 -4.52 17.75
CA GLY A 119 1.70 -3.98 18.75
C GLY A 119 0.26 -3.79 18.26
N ALA A 120 -0.70 -3.72 19.18
CA ALA A 120 -2.10 -3.46 18.85
C ALA A 120 -2.29 -1.98 18.51
N GLY A 121 -2.75 -1.68 17.30
CA GLY A 121 -3.23 -0.35 16.90
C GLY A 121 -2.28 0.51 16.05
N LEU A 122 -0.99 0.17 15.90
CA LEU A 122 -0.06 0.96 15.08
C LEU A 122 -0.32 0.84 13.56
N PHE A 123 -0.84 -0.30 13.11
CA PHE A 123 -1.08 -0.58 11.69
C PHE A 123 -2.46 -1.26 11.48
N GLY A 124 -3.50 -0.76 12.14
CA GLY A 124 -4.88 -1.19 11.91
C GLY A 124 -5.20 -2.64 12.32
N GLY A 125 -4.45 -3.26 13.25
CA GLY A 125 -4.68 -4.63 13.75
C GLY A 125 -4.10 -5.75 12.88
N GLU A 126 -3.84 -5.53 11.59
CA GLU A 126 -3.21 -6.51 10.70
C GLU A 126 -1.68 -6.59 10.92
N GLY A 127 -1.07 -5.54 11.49
CA GLY A 127 0.36 -5.38 11.64
C GLY A 127 1.00 -4.69 10.43
N PHE A 128 2.32 -4.57 10.47
CA PHE A 128 3.10 -4.01 9.36
C PHE A 128 3.35 -5.09 8.32
N ILE A 129 2.83 -4.88 7.13
CA ILE A 129 2.91 -5.82 6.01
C ILE A 129 3.52 -5.12 4.81
N MET A 130 4.58 -5.71 4.27
CA MET A 130 5.18 -5.32 3.00
C MET A 130 4.83 -6.35 1.94
N GLN A 131 4.39 -5.88 0.78
CA GLN A 131 4.02 -6.69 -0.39
C GLN A 131 5.03 -6.49 -1.50
N ARG A 132 5.38 -7.58 -2.18
CA ARG A 132 6.15 -7.53 -3.43
C ARG A 132 5.18 -7.44 -4.59
N LEU A 133 5.41 -6.47 -5.46
CA LEU A 133 4.80 -6.34 -6.77
C LEU A 133 5.76 -6.90 -7.81
N SER A 134 5.32 -7.91 -8.55
CA SER A 134 6.09 -8.62 -9.59
C SER A 134 5.24 -8.82 -10.84
N GLY A 135 5.75 -9.55 -11.84
CA GLY A 135 5.05 -9.73 -13.12
C GLY A 135 5.29 -8.57 -14.09
N SER A 136 4.25 -8.09 -14.78
CA SER A 136 4.37 -6.99 -15.74
C SER A 136 3.08 -6.19 -15.87
N GLY A 137 3.21 -4.87 -15.91
CA GLY A 137 2.09 -3.93 -16.04
C GLY A 137 2.34 -2.63 -15.29
N THR A 138 1.31 -1.79 -15.26
CA THR A 138 1.30 -0.57 -14.47
C THR A 138 0.61 -0.82 -13.14
N ALA A 139 1.24 -0.42 -12.05
CA ALA A 139 0.61 -0.34 -10.74
C ALA A 139 0.51 1.12 -10.29
N PHE A 140 -0.54 1.43 -9.55
CA PHE A 140 -0.77 2.73 -8.91
C PHE A 140 -0.60 2.58 -7.42
N VAL A 141 0.20 3.49 -6.85
CA VAL A 141 0.59 3.50 -5.44
C VAL A 141 0.13 4.79 -4.81
N GLU A 142 -0.58 4.70 -3.69
CA GLU A 142 -0.90 5.87 -2.87
C GLU A 142 0.21 6.12 -1.85
N ILE A 143 0.52 7.39 -1.65
CA ILE A 143 1.52 7.89 -0.70
C ILE A 143 0.83 8.85 0.25
N ASP A 144 0.96 8.63 1.54
CA ASP A 144 0.39 9.48 2.58
C ASP A 144 1.24 10.77 2.75
N GLY A 145 0.71 11.92 2.35
CA GLY A 145 1.44 13.19 2.25
C GLY A 145 2.30 13.25 1.00
N ASP A 146 3.53 13.71 1.13
CA ASP A 146 4.48 13.86 0.03
C ASP A 146 5.44 12.66 -0.06
N LEU A 147 5.82 12.30 -1.30
CA LEU A 147 6.85 11.29 -1.57
C LEU A 147 8.24 11.88 -1.47
N ILE A 148 9.10 11.28 -0.65
CA ILE A 148 10.53 11.56 -0.59
C ILE A 148 11.29 10.32 -1.07
N GLU A 149 12.12 10.48 -2.10
CA GLU A 149 12.92 9.40 -2.66
C GLU A 149 14.40 9.51 -2.24
N TYR A 150 15.00 8.37 -1.89
CA TYR A 150 16.44 8.23 -1.70
C TYR A 150 16.98 7.11 -2.59
N ASP A 151 18.16 7.30 -3.15
CA ASP A 151 18.91 6.28 -3.89
C ASP A 151 20.10 5.85 -3.04
N LEU A 152 19.96 4.70 -2.37
CA LEU A 152 20.98 4.20 -1.46
C LEU A 152 22.05 3.43 -2.23
N GLN A 153 23.31 3.79 -1.99
CA GLN A 153 24.47 3.06 -2.50
C GLN A 153 24.63 1.71 -1.79
N PRO A 154 25.38 0.74 -2.35
CA PRO A 154 25.68 -0.52 -1.68
C PRO A 154 26.22 -0.31 -0.26
N GLY A 155 25.53 -0.91 0.74
CA GLY A 155 25.88 -0.82 2.16
C GLY A 155 25.48 0.50 2.84
N GLN A 156 25.01 1.50 2.10
CA GLN A 156 24.46 2.73 2.69
C GLN A 156 23.18 2.41 3.45
N LYS A 157 23.02 3.03 4.62
CA LYS A 157 21.86 2.78 5.49
C LYS A 157 21.12 4.07 5.78
N ILE A 158 19.80 3.94 5.92
CA ILE A 158 18.93 4.98 6.48
C ILE A 158 18.05 4.34 7.55
N ILE A 159 17.83 5.05 8.64
CA ILE A 159 16.92 4.66 9.72
C ILE A 159 15.67 5.51 9.61
N VAL A 160 14.51 4.88 9.56
CA VAL A 160 13.21 5.51 9.30
C VAL A 160 12.21 5.02 10.34
N ASP A 161 11.32 5.90 10.81
CA ASP A 161 10.12 5.43 11.52
C ASP A 161 9.36 4.46 10.61
N THR A 162 8.98 3.30 11.13
CA THR A 162 8.39 2.23 10.33
C THR A 162 7.15 2.67 9.55
N GLY A 163 6.35 3.58 10.11
CA GLY A 163 5.15 4.12 9.43
C GLY A 163 5.48 4.97 8.20
N ASN A 164 6.65 5.59 8.16
CA ASN A 164 7.06 6.44 7.04
C ASN A 164 7.65 5.67 5.85
N VAL A 165 7.83 4.35 5.94
CA VAL A 165 8.27 3.53 4.81
C VAL A 165 7.11 3.26 3.88
N ALA A 166 7.04 3.89 2.71
CA ALA A 166 6.05 3.59 1.68
C ALA A 166 6.48 2.39 0.82
N GLY A 167 7.78 2.29 0.49
CA GLY A 167 8.29 1.18 -0.29
C GLY A 167 9.76 1.28 -0.66
N PHE A 168 10.24 0.29 -1.41
CA PHE A 168 11.61 0.23 -1.91
C PHE A 168 11.76 -0.78 -3.05
N THR A 169 12.82 -0.65 -3.83
CA THR A 169 13.17 -1.62 -4.89
C THR A 169 13.72 -2.91 -4.29
N ALA A 170 13.59 -4.03 -5.01
CA ALA A 170 13.94 -5.38 -4.54
C ALA A 170 15.39 -5.57 -4.10
N GLY A 171 16.31 -4.66 -4.45
CA GLY A 171 17.71 -4.68 -4.01
C GLY A 171 17.96 -4.18 -2.60
N VAL A 172 17.00 -3.45 -2.01
CA VAL A 172 17.11 -2.90 -0.65
C VAL A 172 16.78 -3.97 0.38
N GLN A 173 17.63 -4.08 1.41
CA GLN A 173 17.36 -4.94 2.57
C GLN A 173 16.67 -4.14 3.67
N MET A 174 15.71 -4.77 4.36
CA MET A 174 14.93 -4.16 5.43
C MET A 174 15.08 -4.96 6.74
N ASP A 175 15.34 -4.25 7.83
CA ASP A 175 15.33 -4.79 9.19
C ASP A 175 14.54 -3.87 10.13
N ILE A 176 13.70 -4.45 11.00
CA ILE A 176 12.88 -3.68 11.95
C ILE A 176 13.43 -3.85 13.36
N GLN A 177 13.82 -2.73 13.96
CA GLN A 177 14.41 -2.63 15.27
C GLN A 177 13.46 -1.94 16.25
N THR A 178 13.41 -2.45 17.49
CA THR A 178 12.71 -1.78 18.58
C THR A 178 13.60 -0.66 19.11
N VAL A 179 13.05 0.53 19.30
CA VAL A 179 13.78 1.66 19.88
C VAL A 179 14.07 1.35 21.36
N PRO A 180 15.35 1.36 21.80
CA PRO A 180 15.71 1.14 23.19
C PRO A 180 15.02 2.18 24.11
N GLY A 181 14.40 1.73 25.20
CA GLY A 181 13.68 2.62 26.13
C GLY A 181 12.23 2.92 25.76
N ALA A 182 11.72 2.40 24.65
CA ALA A 182 10.36 2.63 24.15
C ALA A 182 9.21 2.32 25.15
N LYS A 183 9.48 1.55 26.22
CA LYS A 183 8.50 1.35 27.31
C LYS A 183 8.08 2.67 28.00
N ASN A 184 8.94 3.69 27.98
CA ASN A 184 8.67 5.01 28.55
C ASN A 184 8.13 6.00 27.48
N MET A 185 8.16 5.64 26.21
CA MET A 185 7.75 6.47 25.06
C MET A 185 6.27 6.30 24.67
N LEU A 186 5.51 5.42 25.35
CA LEU A 186 4.06 5.25 25.12
C LEU A 186 3.24 6.57 25.24
N PHE A 187 3.86 7.63 25.74
CA PHE A 187 3.27 8.95 25.90
C PHE A 187 3.88 10.02 24.95
N GLY A 188 4.91 9.70 24.17
CA GLY A 188 5.68 10.67 23.38
C GLY A 188 5.32 10.79 21.91
N GLY A 189 4.44 9.95 21.37
CA GLY A 189 3.96 10.06 19.98
C GLY A 189 4.95 9.58 18.90
N GLU A 190 6.19 9.23 19.25
CA GLU A 190 7.16 8.66 18.31
C GLU A 190 6.96 7.14 18.17
N GLY A 191 7.19 6.61 16.95
CA GLY A 191 7.07 5.19 16.65
C GLY A 191 7.99 4.34 17.54
N ILE A 192 7.45 3.24 18.08
CA ILE A 192 8.20 2.30 18.92
C ILE A 192 9.18 1.46 18.09
N PHE A 193 9.05 1.50 16.79
CA PHE A 193 9.79 0.68 15.83
C PHE A 193 10.43 1.53 14.74
N ASN A 194 11.74 1.34 14.58
CA ASN A 194 12.48 1.88 13.47
C ASN A 194 12.75 0.80 12.42
N THR A 195 12.70 1.17 11.17
CA THR A 195 13.12 0.35 10.04
C THR A 195 14.48 0.82 9.56
N VAL A 196 15.44 -0.09 9.49
CA VAL A 196 16.75 0.12 8.87
C VAL A 196 16.67 -0.38 7.44
N LEU A 197 16.84 0.51 6.47
CA LEU A 197 16.90 0.20 5.06
C LEU A 197 18.35 0.28 4.59
N THR A 198 18.84 -0.78 3.94
CA THR A 198 20.22 -0.89 3.46
C THR A 198 20.23 -1.10 1.95
N GLY A 199 20.89 -0.21 1.22
CA GLY A 199 21.06 -0.30 -0.23
C GLY A 199 21.94 -1.48 -0.70
N PRO A 200 21.95 -1.74 -2.00
CA PRO A 200 21.64 -0.77 -3.04
C PRO A 200 20.16 -0.72 -3.45
N GLY A 201 19.69 0.47 -3.80
CA GLY A 201 18.40 0.68 -4.44
C GLY A 201 17.64 1.90 -3.97
N LYS A 202 16.47 2.11 -4.58
CA LYS A 202 15.60 3.25 -4.27
C LYS A 202 14.72 2.95 -3.06
N VAL A 203 14.55 3.96 -2.22
CA VAL A 203 13.67 3.96 -1.04
C VAL A 203 12.64 5.08 -1.20
N TRP A 204 11.39 4.77 -0.97
CA TRP A 204 10.27 5.69 -0.98
C TRP A 204 9.76 5.89 0.44
N LEU A 205 9.77 7.13 0.88
CA LEU A 205 9.27 7.54 2.18
C LEU A 205 8.06 8.45 2.00
N GLN A 206 7.10 8.31 2.90
CA GLN A 206 5.90 9.16 2.99
C GLN A 206 6.00 10.09 4.20
N THR A 207 5.56 11.35 4.03
CA THR A 207 5.77 12.38 5.06
C THR A 207 4.70 12.40 6.14
N MET A 208 3.49 11.88 5.85
CA MET A 208 2.35 11.95 6.76
C MET A 208 1.58 10.62 6.83
N PRO A 209 2.18 9.52 7.33
CA PRO A 209 1.46 8.25 7.40
C PRO A 209 0.21 8.36 8.28
N ILE A 210 -0.88 7.73 7.85
CA ILE A 210 -2.18 7.77 8.54
C ILE A 210 -2.07 7.34 10.01
N SER A 211 -1.13 6.45 10.35
CA SER A 211 -0.86 6.02 11.72
C SER A 211 -0.38 7.17 12.62
N SER A 212 0.46 8.06 12.08
CA SER A 212 0.94 9.26 12.80
C SER A 212 -0.18 10.25 13.02
N VAL A 213 -1.05 10.47 12.02
CA VAL A 213 -2.23 11.33 12.14
C VAL A 213 -3.23 10.77 13.16
N ALA A 214 -3.50 9.47 13.10
CA ALA A 214 -4.38 8.80 14.06
C ALA A 214 -3.84 8.93 15.50
N SER A 215 -2.53 8.79 15.68
CA SER A 215 -1.87 8.97 16.97
C SER A 215 -1.96 10.42 17.47
N ALA A 216 -1.79 11.39 16.58
CA ALA A 216 -1.90 12.81 16.92
C ALA A 216 -3.33 13.23 17.28
N ILE A 217 -4.35 12.65 16.65
CA ILE A 217 -5.77 12.97 16.90
C ILE A 217 -6.31 12.23 18.13
N ARG A 218 -5.81 11.05 18.43
CA ARG A 218 -6.31 10.17 19.52
C ARG A 218 -6.52 10.88 20.87
N PRO A 219 -5.62 11.77 21.37
CA PRO A 219 -5.81 12.46 22.63
C PRO A 219 -7.01 13.43 22.65
N TYR A 220 -7.49 13.86 21.49
CA TYR A 220 -8.59 14.81 21.32
C TYR A 220 -9.95 14.12 21.09
N ILE A 221 -9.97 12.80 20.94
CA ILE A 221 -11.22 12.04 20.79
C ILE A 221 -11.72 11.68 22.19
N PRO A 222 -12.94 12.14 22.60
CA PRO A 222 -13.51 11.75 23.87
C PRO A 222 -13.69 10.22 23.91
N THR A 223 -12.97 9.54 24.79
CA THR A 223 -13.24 8.13 25.10
C THR A 223 -14.41 8.14 26.08
N GLY A 224 -15.60 7.73 25.63
CA GLY A 224 -16.75 7.56 26.51
C GLY A 224 -16.38 6.57 27.62
N ASN A 225 -16.34 7.06 28.85
CA ASN A 225 -16.40 6.21 30.02
C ASN A 225 -17.83 5.64 30.06
N SER A 226 -18.00 4.39 29.66
CA SER A 226 -19.16 3.57 30.04
C SER A 226 -18.81 2.78 31.29
#